data_76acac09d88732b8e7530352a1f6e5e5
#
_entry.id   76acac09d88732b8e7530352a1f6e5e5
#
_cell.length_a   1.000
_cell.length_b   1.000
_cell.length_c   1.000
_cell.angle_alpha   90.00
_cell.angle_beta   90.00
_cell.angle_gamma   90.00
#
_symmetry.space_group_name_H-M   'P 1'
#
loop_
_entity.id
_entity.type
_entity.pdbx_description
1 polymer ?
#
loop_
_entity_poly.entity_id
_entity_poly.type
_entity_poly.pdbx_seq_one_letter_code
_entity_poly.pdbx_strand_id
1 'polypeptide(L)'
;MKKNNRFIKRFLPVLTLCGLLSACEFLETEPHDTFTPQGFYKTEEQVNTALYGVYRALANNMLYGANMQGIMGLSADLGYESYNRDQFTVGYNYVVSTDSRILSYWQYLYICISRANLLLENLDRAPMDETVRDNVRGEALFLRAYAYFMLVNKFRNVPLILHSAPSAEPEYTQVPQADPEKVYEQIVPDMEPAAGLVVPAGGLYGGGKINRSAVWGTLARVCLTMAGEPLKRTDMYAKAEMYAKKVIDCGTHRLNPDYDQVFINYSQDKYDIAESIWEIEYWGDNTVYYCAAMVGRNTGIPSPAGSSIGFCQGFLRATAYLYELYDGNDVRRDWCIGSFTYDRNTLEKIPTAAAQKWLRYCAKFRREYEKGSPKQNNATPINFPVLRYSDVLLMYAEAHFNNDQALAEEDDEALECFNQVRRRGHGLDPETASEEVDYVYSGKENFMQELRDERARELAFELLRKDDLVRWGIYYDQMQYVKGTVPRNYTEAMLYFNQVEPKGVMWPIPSYEMGVNRKLVQNTGW
;
A
#
# COMPACT_ATOMS: atom_id res chain seq x y z
N MET A 1 5.83 84.80 41.03
CA MET A 1 6.24 83.54 40.44
C MET A 1 5.10 82.52 40.46
N LYS A 2 4.17 82.60 39.54
CA LYS A 2 3.08 81.66 39.29
C LYS A 2 2.66 81.75 37.81
N LYS A 3 3.46 81.20 36.91
CA LYS A 3 3.06 80.98 35.51
C LYS A 3 4.05 79.98 34.93
N ASN A 4 3.79 78.65 35.01
CA ASN A 4 4.35 77.66 34.11
C ASN A 4 3.79 76.24 34.27
N ASN A 5 2.69 76.04 35.02
CA ASN A 5 2.15 74.71 35.25
C ASN A 5 0.95 74.33 34.34
N ARG A 6 0.57 75.16 33.36
CA ARG A 6 -0.55 74.86 32.45
C ARG A 6 -0.12 74.17 31.14
N PHE A 7 1.12 74.34 30.73
CA PHE A 7 1.62 73.70 29.52
C PHE A 7 1.98 72.21 29.70
N ILE A 8 2.48 71.83 30.86
CA ILE A 8 2.88 70.43 31.15
C ILE A 8 1.64 69.51 31.29
N LYS A 9 0.50 70.02 31.79
CA LYS A 9 -0.72 69.21 31.94
C LYS A 9 -1.48 68.95 30.62
N ARG A 10 -1.20 69.66 29.56
CA ARG A 10 -1.84 69.41 28.24
C ARG A 10 -1.03 68.53 27.30
N PHE A 11 0.28 68.34 27.54
CA PHE A 11 1.13 67.44 26.76
C PHE A 11 1.21 66.02 27.30
N LEU A 12 0.94 65.81 28.60
CA LEU A 12 0.99 64.48 29.21
C LEU A 12 -0.06 63.50 28.61
N PRO A 13 -1.33 63.86 28.34
CA PRO A 13 -2.27 62.89 27.74
C PRO A 13 -1.99 62.58 26.28
N VAL A 14 -1.33 63.46 25.53
CA VAL A 14 -0.95 63.21 24.13
C VAL A 14 0.23 62.26 24.03
N LEU A 15 1.21 62.36 24.90
CA LEU A 15 2.34 61.43 24.96
C LEU A 15 1.92 60.03 25.42
N THR A 16 0.91 59.92 26.31
CA THR A 16 0.37 58.64 26.78
C THR A 16 -0.47 57.94 25.69
N LEU A 17 -1.17 58.72 24.84
CA LEU A 17 -1.97 58.18 23.75
C LEU A 17 -1.11 57.74 22.55
N CYS A 18 0.02 58.37 22.26
CA CYS A 18 0.99 57.92 21.25
C CYS A 18 1.76 56.69 21.71
N GLY A 19 2.02 56.49 23.01
CA GLY A 19 2.63 55.28 23.58
C GLY A 19 1.74 54.03 23.54
N LEU A 20 0.42 54.21 23.48
CA LEU A 20 -0.54 53.09 23.40
C LEU A 20 -0.79 52.59 21.95
N LEU A 21 -0.40 53.35 20.94
CA LEU A 21 -0.53 52.96 19.54
C LEU A 21 0.68 52.16 19.02
N SER A 22 1.81 52.20 19.71
CA SER A 22 3.01 51.42 19.39
C SER A 22 3.08 50.07 20.14
N ALA A 23 2.12 49.74 20.99
CA ALA A 23 2.14 48.50 21.77
C ALA A 23 1.47 47.31 21.02
N CYS A 24 0.87 47.54 19.86
CA CYS A 24 0.27 46.44 19.11
C CYS A 24 1.25 45.57 18.32
N GLU A 25 2.46 46.06 18.00
CA GLU A 25 3.50 45.23 17.35
C GLU A 25 4.34 44.38 18.32
N PHE A 26 4.26 44.67 19.63
CA PHE A 26 5.06 43.97 20.64
C PHE A 26 4.39 42.68 21.17
N LEU A 27 3.20 42.35 20.70
CA LEU A 27 2.42 41.18 21.14
C LEU A 27 2.34 40.05 20.09
N GLU A 28 2.96 40.20 18.94
CA GLU A 28 3.21 39.08 18.04
C GLU A 28 4.49 38.36 18.50
N THR A 29 4.40 37.66 19.62
CA THR A 29 5.38 36.65 19.99
C THR A 29 5.17 35.47 19.05
N GLU A 30 5.98 35.37 18.01
CA GLU A 30 6.11 34.10 17.30
C GLU A 30 6.49 33.03 18.34
N PRO A 31 5.73 31.96 18.48
CA PRO A 31 6.08 30.89 19.40
C PRO A 31 7.40 30.26 18.92
N HIS A 32 8.47 30.50 19.63
CA HIS A 32 9.80 29.95 19.31
C HIS A 32 9.88 28.41 19.49
N ASP A 33 8.89 27.81 20.15
CA ASP A 33 8.86 26.39 20.49
C ASP A 33 7.86 25.56 19.65
N THR A 34 7.14 26.17 18.72
CA THR A 34 6.24 25.46 17.81
C THR A 34 6.69 25.68 16.36
N PHE A 35 6.90 24.57 15.65
CA PHE A 35 7.16 24.61 14.20
C PHE A 35 5.89 25.07 13.48
N THR A 36 5.83 26.35 13.11
CA THR A 36 4.81 26.84 12.19
C THR A 36 5.24 26.55 10.76
N PRO A 37 4.31 26.39 9.79
CA PRO A 37 4.68 26.23 8.38
C PRO A 37 5.57 27.37 7.87
N GLN A 38 5.44 28.57 8.41
CA GLN A 38 6.26 29.73 8.09
C GLN A 38 7.69 29.64 8.67
N GLY A 39 7.85 28.99 9.81
CA GLY A 39 9.13 28.76 10.49
C GLY A 39 9.87 27.49 10.04
N PHE A 40 9.17 26.55 9.42
CA PHE A 40 9.66 25.31 8.82
C PHE A 40 9.91 25.50 7.30
N TYR A 41 10.45 24.54 6.59
CA TYR A 41 10.80 24.59 5.16
C TYR A 41 11.85 25.65 4.77
N LYS A 42 12.81 25.92 5.66
CA LYS A 42 13.90 26.89 5.43
C LYS A 42 15.19 26.24 4.95
N THR A 43 15.31 24.91 5.08
CA THR A 43 16.52 24.16 4.72
C THR A 43 16.13 22.86 3.99
N GLU A 44 17.06 22.33 3.19
CA GLU A 44 16.92 21.04 2.54
C GLU A 44 16.64 19.91 3.55
N GLU A 45 17.27 19.92 4.73
CA GLU A 45 17.05 18.94 5.78
C GLU A 45 15.60 18.97 6.29
N GLN A 46 15.01 20.15 6.46
CA GLN A 46 13.61 20.31 6.87
C GLN A 46 12.66 19.83 5.79
N VAL A 47 12.94 20.10 4.51
CA VAL A 47 12.19 19.59 3.37
C VAL A 47 12.22 18.05 3.33
N ASN A 48 13.41 17.45 3.48
CA ASN A 48 13.56 16.00 3.54
C ASN A 48 12.84 15.39 4.74
N THR A 49 12.88 16.07 5.91
CA THR A 49 12.13 15.64 7.10
C THR A 49 10.61 15.65 6.84
N ALA A 50 10.09 16.67 6.15
CA ALA A 50 8.69 16.72 5.74
C ALA A 50 8.33 15.58 4.80
N LEU A 51 9.19 15.28 3.80
CA LEU A 51 9.00 14.16 2.89
C LEU A 51 8.96 12.82 3.64
N TYR A 52 9.89 12.58 4.57
CA TYR A 52 9.83 11.39 5.43
C TYR A 52 8.54 11.33 6.24
N GLY A 53 7.99 12.48 6.64
CA GLY A 53 6.68 12.57 7.27
C GLY A 53 5.54 12.07 6.37
N VAL A 54 5.62 12.25 5.03
CA VAL A 54 4.67 11.70 4.06
C VAL A 54 4.79 10.19 3.99
N TYR A 55 5.99 9.65 3.78
CA TYR A 55 6.27 8.20 3.78
C TYR A 55 5.79 7.52 5.06
N ARG A 56 6.06 8.13 6.21
CA ARG A 56 5.68 7.61 7.52
C ARG A 56 4.18 7.40 7.68
N ALA A 57 3.34 8.15 6.97
CA ALA A 57 1.90 7.94 7.01
C ALA A 57 1.52 6.57 6.44
N LEU A 58 2.12 6.15 5.32
CA LEU A 58 1.90 4.84 4.72
C LEU A 58 2.49 3.70 5.58
N ALA A 59 3.67 3.92 6.16
CA ALA A 59 4.34 2.93 7.00
C ALA A 59 3.68 2.72 8.37
N ASN A 60 2.66 3.49 8.72
CA ASN A 60 1.99 3.38 10.01
C ASN A 60 1.32 2.01 10.22
N ASN A 61 1.23 1.57 11.49
CA ASN A 61 0.56 0.32 11.86
C ASN A 61 -0.94 0.29 11.50
N MET A 62 -1.55 1.46 11.30
CA MET A 62 -2.94 1.53 10.82
C MET A 62 -3.07 1.21 9.33
N LEU A 63 -1.97 1.23 8.58
CA LEU A 63 -1.88 0.84 7.16
C LEU A 63 -0.93 -0.35 6.99
N TYR A 64 0.16 -0.19 6.23
CA TYR A 64 1.10 -1.27 5.87
C TYR A 64 1.83 -1.87 7.07
N GLY A 65 2.04 -1.12 8.16
CA GLY A 65 2.75 -1.62 9.32
C GLY A 65 2.08 -2.80 10.03
N ALA A 66 0.74 -2.88 10.01
CA ALA A 66 0.04 -3.97 10.68
C ALA A 66 -1.35 -4.30 10.13
N ASN A 67 -2.26 -3.29 10.02
CA ASN A 67 -3.68 -3.58 9.82
C ASN A 67 -3.99 -4.19 8.46
N MET A 68 -3.31 -3.74 7.40
CA MET A 68 -3.61 -4.22 6.04
C MET A 68 -3.22 -5.68 5.83
N GLN A 69 -2.16 -6.16 6.46
CA GLN A 69 -1.51 -7.42 6.11
C GLN A 69 -2.31 -8.70 6.36
N GLY A 70 -3.32 -8.69 7.16
CA GLY A 70 -4.09 -9.89 7.47
C GLY A 70 -5.30 -9.62 8.33
N ILE A 71 -5.48 -8.36 8.78
CA ILE A 71 -6.56 -7.98 9.68
C ILE A 71 -7.75 -7.37 8.91
N MET A 72 -7.54 -6.92 7.67
CA MET A 72 -8.57 -6.21 6.90
C MET A 72 -9.22 -7.04 5.79
N GLY A 73 -9.00 -8.34 5.75
CA GLY A 73 -9.61 -9.24 4.77
C GLY A 73 -9.15 -9.01 3.32
N LEU A 74 -7.96 -8.43 3.12
CA LEU A 74 -7.46 -8.10 1.78
C LEU A 74 -6.92 -9.31 1.01
N SER A 75 -6.78 -10.46 1.66
CA SER A 75 -6.37 -11.71 1.02
C SER A 75 -7.49 -12.37 0.22
N ALA A 76 -8.73 -11.92 0.38
CA ALA A 76 -9.91 -12.37 -0.36
C ALA A 76 -10.08 -13.91 -0.37
N ASP A 77 -10.06 -14.52 -1.56
CA ASP A 77 -10.24 -15.96 -1.77
C ASP A 77 -9.01 -16.81 -1.46
N LEU A 78 -7.84 -16.18 -1.26
CA LEU A 78 -6.57 -16.87 -1.02
C LEU A 78 -6.28 -17.15 0.45
N GLY A 79 -6.90 -16.39 1.35
CA GLY A 79 -6.68 -16.54 2.79
C GLY A 79 -7.87 -16.06 3.60
N TYR A 80 -7.90 -16.44 4.88
CA TYR A 80 -8.95 -16.04 5.81
C TYR A 80 -8.38 -15.78 7.21
N GLU A 81 -9.02 -14.83 7.91
CA GLU A 81 -8.70 -14.50 9.30
C GLU A 81 -9.06 -15.70 10.22
N SER A 82 -8.17 -16.10 11.11
CA SER A 82 -8.37 -17.28 11.94
C SER A 82 -8.08 -17.08 13.44
N TYR A 83 -7.71 -15.87 13.85
CA TYR A 83 -7.26 -15.63 15.23
C TYR A 83 -7.99 -14.53 15.96
N ASN A 84 -8.65 -13.62 15.25
CA ASN A 84 -9.28 -12.48 15.90
C ASN A 84 -10.44 -12.93 16.81
N ARG A 85 -10.42 -12.51 18.07
CA ARG A 85 -11.51 -12.79 19.03
C ARG A 85 -12.76 -11.98 18.71
N ASP A 86 -12.60 -10.82 18.06
CA ASP A 86 -13.70 -10.00 17.59
C ASP A 86 -14.02 -10.35 16.13
N GLN A 87 -15.03 -11.20 15.96
CA GLN A 87 -15.49 -11.70 14.67
C GLN A 87 -16.38 -10.70 13.91
N PHE A 88 -16.72 -9.59 14.55
CA PHE A 88 -17.55 -8.52 13.97
C PHE A 88 -16.65 -7.38 13.46
N THR A 89 -15.72 -7.71 12.58
CA THR A 89 -14.74 -6.75 12.04
C THR A 89 -14.55 -6.94 10.54
N VAL A 90 -13.99 -5.91 9.90
CA VAL A 90 -13.61 -5.95 8.48
C VAL A 90 -12.66 -7.12 8.15
N GLY A 91 -11.89 -7.61 9.11
CA GLY A 91 -11.02 -8.78 8.94
C GLY A 91 -11.78 -10.07 8.64
N TYR A 92 -13.01 -10.19 9.15
CA TYR A 92 -13.94 -11.30 8.85
C TYR A 92 -14.97 -10.95 7.78
N ASN A 93 -14.73 -9.94 6.95
CA ASN A 93 -15.70 -9.39 5.98
C ASN A 93 -16.99 -8.84 6.64
N TYR A 94 -17.05 -8.71 7.96
CA TYR A 94 -18.12 -7.98 8.63
C TYR A 94 -17.82 -6.49 8.55
N VAL A 95 -18.24 -5.89 7.45
CA VAL A 95 -17.93 -4.51 7.13
C VAL A 95 -19.03 -3.60 7.61
N VAL A 96 -18.69 -2.63 8.47
CA VAL A 96 -19.62 -1.61 8.98
C VAL A 96 -18.94 -0.24 9.05
N SER A 97 -19.73 0.83 8.92
CA SER A 97 -19.21 2.21 8.93
C SER A 97 -18.57 2.66 10.26
N THR A 98 -18.79 1.91 11.33
CA THR A 98 -18.21 2.16 12.66
C THR A 98 -16.93 1.38 12.94
N ASP A 99 -16.46 0.54 12.01
CA ASP A 99 -15.22 -0.21 12.20
C ASP A 99 -14.01 0.74 12.28
N SER A 100 -13.28 0.67 13.39
CA SER A 100 -12.13 1.55 13.68
C SER A 100 -10.96 1.35 12.70
N ARG A 101 -10.83 0.18 12.07
CA ARG A 101 -9.78 -0.10 11.08
C ARG A 101 -10.08 0.61 9.77
N ILE A 102 -11.36 0.60 9.35
CA ILE A 102 -11.82 1.35 8.16
C ILE A 102 -11.64 2.85 8.39
N LEU A 103 -12.01 3.35 9.58
CA LEU A 103 -11.76 4.75 9.96
C LEU A 103 -10.27 5.09 9.92
N SER A 104 -9.43 4.27 10.52
CA SER A 104 -7.99 4.50 10.54
C SER A 104 -7.37 4.48 9.13
N TYR A 105 -7.82 3.56 8.27
CA TYR A 105 -7.38 3.51 6.88
C TYR A 105 -7.68 4.82 6.15
N TRP A 106 -8.90 5.35 6.27
CA TRP A 106 -9.29 6.64 5.72
C TRP A 106 -8.42 7.77 6.27
N GLN A 107 -8.31 7.89 7.58
CA GLN A 107 -7.61 8.99 8.23
C GLN A 107 -6.12 9.03 7.90
N TYR A 108 -5.42 7.89 7.91
CA TYR A 108 -3.99 7.87 7.63
C TYR A 108 -3.66 8.15 6.17
N LEU A 109 -4.55 7.81 5.23
CA LEU A 109 -4.40 8.22 3.83
C LEU A 109 -4.60 9.73 3.66
N TYR A 110 -5.58 10.33 4.35
CA TYR A 110 -5.72 11.79 4.34
C TYR A 110 -4.59 12.51 5.09
N ILE A 111 -3.98 11.91 6.10
CA ILE A 111 -2.74 12.42 6.71
C ILE A 111 -1.60 12.43 5.68
N CYS A 112 -1.46 11.37 4.89
CA CYS A 112 -0.48 11.32 3.79
C CYS A 112 -0.72 12.45 2.79
N ILE A 113 -1.96 12.60 2.31
CA ILE A 113 -2.36 13.66 1.36
C ILE A 113 -2.10 15.06 1.93
N SER A 114 -2.52 15.32 3.16
CA SER A 114 -2.34 16.62 3.81
C SER A 114 -0.86 16.99 3.97
N ARG A 115 -0.01 16.03 4.37
CA ARG A 115 1.44 16.25 4.47
C ARG A 115 2.08 16.48 3.11
N ALA A 116 1.65 15.75 2.07
CA ALA A 116 2.13 15.95 0.72
C ALA A 116 1.72 17.33 0.17
N ASN A 117 0.47 17.76 0.39
CA ASN A 117 0.02 19.10 -0.01
C ASN A 117 0.86 20.19 0.66
N LEU A 118 1.04 20.10 1.98
CA LEU A 118 1.81 21.08 2.74
C LEU A 118 3.27 21.14 2.27
N LEU A 119 3.88 19.98 1.98
CA LEU A 119 5.24 19.92 1.42
C LEU A 119 5.29 20.58 0.04
N LEU A 120 4.41 20.23 -0.88
CA LEU A 120 4.37 20.76 -2.24
C LEU A 120 4.16 22.29 -2.27
N GLU A 121 3.34 22.83 -1.37
CA GLU A 121 3.09 24.28 -1.27
C GLU A 121 4.28 25.09 -0.70
N ASN A 122 5.19 24.41 0.03
CA ASN A 122 6.28 25.11 0.72
C ASN A 122 7.67 24.71 0.21
N LEU A 123 7.77 23.77 -0.71
CA LEU A 123 9.02 23.18 -1.20
C LEU A 123 10.00 24.22 -1.75
N ASP A 124 9.48 25.25 -2.43
CA ASP A 124 10.28 26.27 -3.11
C ASP A 124 10.88 27.33 -2.16
N ARG A 125 10.59 27.24 -0.84
CA ARG A 125 11.10 28.16 0.16
C ARG A 125 12.53 27.86 0.61
N ALA A 126 12.91 26.59 0.58
CA ALA A 126 14.24 26.16 1.01
C ALA A 126 15.26 26.41 -0.12
N PRO A 127 16.41 27.02 0.17
CA PRO A 127 17.54 27.01 -0.77
C PRO A 127 18.11 25.58 -0.85
N MET A 128 18.02 24.98 -2.04
CA MET A 128 18.51 23.62 -2.30
C MET A 128 18.79 23.43 -3.79
N ASP A 129 19.52 22.38 -4.13
CA ASP A 129 19.74 22.01 -5.53
C ASP A 129 18.41 21.67 -6.25
N GLU A 130 18.25 22.16 -7.48
CA GLU A 130 17.00 21.95 -8.24
C GLU A 130 16.74 20.48 -8.53
N THR A 131 17.77 19.67 -8.78
CA THR A 131 17.61 18.23 -9.01
C THR A 131 17.08 17.53 -7.76
N VAL A 132 17.56 17.93 -6.57
CA VAL A 132 17.07 17.41 -5.30
C VAL A 132 15.64 17.87 -5.04
N ARG A 133 15.34 19.15 -5.33
CA ARG A 133 13.98 19.71 -5.20
C ARG A 133 13.00 18.98 -6.10
N ASP A 134 13.36 18.77 -7.36
CA ASP A 134 12.54 18.06 -8.33
C ASP A 134 12.27 16.62 -7.90
N ASN A 135 13.29 15.92 -7.39
CA ASN A 135 13.11 14.58 -6.84
C ASN A 135 12.12 14.57 -5.68
N VAL A 136 12.25 15.49 -4.70
CA VAL A 136 11.30 15.61 -3.58
C VAL A 136 9.88 15.93 -4.07
N ARG A 137 9.76 16.82 -5.07
CA ARG A 137 8.47 17.15 -5.71
C ARG A 137 7.85 15.91 -6.34
N GLY A 138 8.62 15.14 -7.09
CA GLY A 138 8.16 13.91 -7.72
C GLY A 138 7.72 12.86 -6.71
N GLU A 139 8.50 12.64 -5.65
CA GLU A 139 8.14 11.73 -4.57
C GLU A 139 6.84 12.17 -3.86
N ALA A 140 6.68 13.46 -3.56
CA ALA A 140 5.48 13.99 -2.89
C ALA A 140 4.22 13.89 -3.77
N LEU A 141 4.32 14.20 -5.07
CA LEU A 141 3.23 14.04 -6.04
C LEU A 141 2.80 12.57 -6.14
N PHE A 142 3.77 11.67 -6.28
CA PHE A 142 3.49 10.24 -6.33
C PHE A 142 2.80 9.73 -5.07
N LEU A 143 3.30 10.07 -3.88
CA LEU A 143 2.74 9.60 -2.61
C LEU A 143 1.32 10.14 -2.38
N ARG A 144 1.03 11.39 -2.78
CA ARG A 144 -0.32 11.96 -2.77
C ARG A 144 -1.26 11.17 -3.68
N ALA A 145 -0.85 10.96 -4.91
CA ALA A 145 -1.62 10.21 -5.90
C ALA A 145 -1.85 8.76 -5.48
N TYR A 146 -0.84 8.10 -4.91
CA TYR A 146 -0.96 6.75 -4.39
C TYR A 146 -1.95 6.65 -3.22
N ALA A 147 -1.94 7.63 -2.30
CA ALA A 147 -2.91 7.69 -1.23
C ALA A 147 -4.35 7.85 -1.76
N TYR A 148 -4.56 8.68 -2.79
CA TYR A 148 -5.84 8.78 -3.48
C TYR A 148 -6.23 7.50 -4.20
N PHE A 149 -5.28 6.81 -4.83
CA PHE A 149 -5.53 5.51 -5.46
C PHE A 149 -6.03 4.47 -4.44
N MET A 150 -5.39 4.41 -3.27
CA MET A 150 -5.84 3.54 -2.18
C MET A 150 -7.25 3.91 -1.68
N LEU A 151 -7.56 5.21 -1.55
CA LEU A 151 -8.88 5.68 -1.13
C LEU A 151 -9.97 5.34 -2.14
N VAL A 152 -9.77 5.69 -3.41
CA VAL A 152 -10.79 5.48 -4.45
C VAL A 152 -11.08 4.01 -4.69
N ASN A 153 -10.09 3.13 -4.56
CA ASN A 153 -10.28 1.69 -4.67
C ASN A 153 -11.20 1.12 -3.59
N LYS A 154 -11.14 1.65 -2.36
CA LYS A 154 -11.92 1.14 -1.25
C LYS A 154 -13.25 1.87 -1.04
N PHE A 155 -13.28 3.19 -1.24
CA PHE A 155 -14.43 4.02 -0.89
C PHE A 155 -15.18 4.59 -2.09
N ARG A 156 -14.66 4.47 -3.29
CA ARG A 156 -15.19 5.06 -4.53
C ARG A 156 -15.20 6.58 -4.47
N ASN A 157 -16.26 7.17 -3.97
CA ASN A 157 -16.41 8.62 -3.88
C ASN A 157 -15.69 9.15 -2.64
N VAL A 158 -14.73 10.04 -2.83
CA VAL A 158 -13.92 10.60 -1.73
C VAL A 158 -13.69 12.10 -1.92
N PRO A 159 -13.54 12.90 -0.87
CA PRO A 159 -13.16 14.30 -0.99
C PRO A 159 -11.81 14.48 -1.69
N LEU A 160 -11.76 15.31 -2.72
CA LEU A 160 -10.53 15.65 -3.43
C LEU A 160 -9.96 16.94 -2.84
N ILE A 161 -8.92 16.82 -2.03
CA ILE A 161 -8.28 17.91 -1.27
C ILE A 161 -6.84 18.06 -1.78
N LEU A 162 -6.57 19.10 -2.56
CA LEU A 162 -5.28 19.32 -3.23
C LEU A 162 -4.44 20.41 -2.59
N HIS A 163 -4.98 21.08 -1.58
CA HIS A 163 -4.33 22.15 -0.83
C HIS A 163 -4.39 21.90 0.66
N SER A 164 -3.41 22.41 1.38
CA SER A 164 -3.44 22.41 2.86
C SER A 164 -4.56 23.33 3.35
N ALA A 165 -5.24 22.89 4.42
CA ALA A 165 -6.26 23.73 5.05
C ALA A 165 -5.59 24.81 5.90
N PRO A 166 -5.82 26.11 5.64
CA PRO A 166 -5.22 27.20 6.44
C PRO A 166 -5.85 27.31 7.83
N SER A 167 -7.05 26.78 8.01
CA SER A 167 -7.78 26.81 9.28
C SER A 167 -8.77 25.64 9.38
N ALA A 168 -9.43 25.51 10.54
CA ALA A 168 -10.50 24.54 10.75
C ALA A 168 -11.90 25.07 10.31
N GLU A 169 -11.96 26.15 9.56
CA GLU A 169 -13.22 26.74 9.10
C GLU A 169 -14.01 25.77 8.19
N PRO A 170 -15.35 25.86 8.18
CA PRO A 170 -16.20 24.94 7.42
C PRO A 170 -15.89 24.90 5.91
N GLU A 171 -15.40 25.98 5.33
CA GLU A 171 -15.03 26.01 3.90
C GLU A 171 -13.90 25.04 3.55
N TYR A 172 -12.97 24.76 4.50
CA TYR A 172 -11.85 23.85 4.33
C TYR A 172 -12.14 22.42 4.85
N THR A 173 -13.09 22.29 5.77
CA THR A 173 -13.39 21.00 6.42
C THR A 173 -14.64 20.32 5.87
N GLN A 174 -15.57 21.07 5.27
CA GLN A 174 -16.78 20.55 4.64
C GLN A 174 -16.58 20.39 3.13
N VAL A 175 -15.70 19.47 2.71
CA VAL A 175 -15.42 19.21 1.30
C VAL A 175 -16.32 18.07 0.81
N PRO A 176 -17.10 18.26 -0.27
CA PRO A 176 -17.90 17.18 -0.85
C PRO A 176 -17.04 16.11 -1.49
N GLN A 177 -17.60 14.91 -1.63
CA GLN A 177 -16.98 13.83 -2.38
C GLN A 177 -16.91 14.16 -3.88
N ALA A 178 -15.84 13.76 -4.52
CA ALA A 178 -15.69 13.71 -5.96
C ALA A 178 -16.02 12.29 -6.47
N ASP A 179 -16.51 12.21 -7.69
CA ASP A 179 -16.71 10.93 -8.38
C ASP A 179 -15.37 10.23 -8.62
N PRO A 180 -15.33 8.89 -8.68
CA PRO A 180 -14.09 8.15 -8.90
C PRO A 180 -13.33 8.61 -10.15
N GLU A 181 -14.02 8.90 -11.25
CA GLU A 181 -13.37 9.37 -12.49
C GLU A 181 -12.57 10.65 -12.25
N LYS A 182 -13.12 11.64 -11.52
CA LYS A 182 -12.42 12.88 -11.17
C LYS A 182 -11.23 12.65 -10.25
N VAL A 183 -11.30 11.65 -9.37
CA VAL A 183 -10.18 11.29 -8.51
C VAL A 183 -9.05 10.70 -9.37
N TYR A 184 -9.36 9.85 -10.34
CA TYR A 184 -8.36 9.32 -11.27
C TYR A 184 -7.80 10.39 -12.23
N GLU A 185 -8.62 11.37 -12.64
CA GLU A 185 -8.18 12.57 -13.38
C GLU A 185 -7.17 13.43 -12.59
N GLN A 186 -7.06 13.25 -11.29
CA GLN A 186 -6.01 13.86 -10.48
C GLN A 186 -4.82 12.90 -10.25
N ILE A 187 -5.09 11.60 -10.04
CA ILE A 187 -4.04 10.60 -9.78
C ILE A 187 -3.05 10.52 -10.95
N VAL A 188 -3.56 10.41 -12.17
CA VAL A 188 -2.70 10.24 -13.35
C VAL A 188 -1.86 11.51 -13.63
N PRO A 189 -2.42 12.74 -13.64
CA PRO A 189 -1.63 13.96 -13.76
C PRO A 189 -0.64 14.25 -12.63
N ASP A 190 -0.82 13.71 -11.44
CA ASP A 190 0.19 13.79 -10.37
C ASP A 190 1.34 12.79 -10.62
N MET A 191 1.02 11.55 -11.06
CA MET A 191 2.02 10.51 -11.25
C MET A 191 2.84 10.67 -12.54
N GLU A 192 2.22 11.07 -13.66
CA GLU A 192 2.92 11.17 -14.94
C GLU A 192 4.14 12.11 -14.88
N PRO A 193 4.03 13.37 -14.39
CA PRO A 193 5.20 14.22 -14.24
C PRO A 193 6.18 13.71 -13.17
N ALA A 194 5.70 13.05 -12.11
CA ALA A 194 6.56 12.50 -11.08
C ALA A 194 7.62 11.55 -11.66
N ALA A 195 7.27 10.76 -12.67
CA ALA A 195 8.22 9.85 -13.35
C ALA A 195 9.42 10.59 -13.99
N GLY A 196 9.23 11.83 -14.42
CA GLY A 196 10.30 12.67 -14.96
C GLY A 196 11.18 13.32 -13.90
N LEU A 197 10.65 13.52 -12.71
CA LEU A 197 11.27 14.26 -11.61
C LEU A 197 12.08 13.36 -10.67
N VAL A 198 11.62 12.12 -10.42
CA VAL A 198 12.29 11.19 -9.51
C VAL A 198 13.52 10.52 -10.14
N VAL A 199 14.43 10.04 -9.28
CA VAL A 199 15.62 9.32 -9.71
C VAL A 199 15.25 8.05 -10.51
N PRO A 200 16.10 7.62 -11.46
CA PRO A 200 15.93 6.33 -12.14
C PRO A 200 16.08 5.19 -11.13
N ALA A 201 15.58 4.00 -11.51
CA ALA A 201 15.81 2.77 -10.76
C ALA A 201 17.33 2.49 -10.65
N GLY A 202 17.77 1.94 -9.53
CA GLY A 202 19.20 1.73 -9.28
C GLY A 202 19.97 2.99 -8.90
N GLY A 203 19.28 4.13 -8.69
CA GLY A 203 19.86 5.36 -8.14
C GLY A 203 20.37 5.20 -6.69
N LEU A 204 20.79 6.31 -6.09
CA LEU A 204 21.49 6.36 -4.80
C LEU A 204 20.67 5.88 -3.57
N TYR A 205 19.40 5.54 -3.74
CA TYR A 205 18.49 5.21 -2.64
C TYR A 205 18.03 3.74 -2.74
N GLY A 206 17.89 3.10 -1.59
CA GLY A 206 17.38 1.73 -1.50
C GLY A 206 15.91 1.58 -1.93
N GLY A 207 15.36 0.38 -1.81
CA GLY A 207 14.05 -0.03 -2.34
C GLY A 207 12.82 0.70 -1.77
N GLY A 208 12.94 1.43 -0.66
CA GLY A 208 11.84 2.18 -0.06
C GLY A 208 11.60 3.57 -0.66
N LYS A 209 12.57 4.13 -1.39
CA LYS A 209 12.42 5.43 -2.04
C LYS A 209 11.74 5.30 -3.41
N ILE A 210 10.88 6.27 -3.70
CA ILE A 210 10.23 6.31 -5.01
C ILE A 210 11.25 6.61 -6.09
N ASN A 211 11.28 5.74 -7.07
CA ASN A 211 12.10 5.84 -8.26
C ASN A 211 11.19 5.78 -9.51
N ARG A 212 11.76 6.02 -10.66
CA ARG A 212 11.02 6.09 -11.92
C ARG A 212 10.24 4.81 -12.25
N SER A 213 10.83 3.64 -11.98
CA SER A 213 10.15 2.36 -12.21
C SER A 213 8.98 2.14 -11.24
N ALA A 214 9.10 2.62 -9.99
CA ALA A 214 8.00 2.58 -9.03
C ALA A 214 6.80 3.42 -9.52
N VAL A 215 7.08 4.60 -10.10
CA VAL A 215 6.02 5.44 -10.68
C VAL A 215 5.38 4.77 -11.90
N TRP A 216 6.17 4.28 -12.85
CA TRP A 216 5.64 3.64 -14.06
C TRP A 216 4.86 2.36 -13.73
N GLY A 217 5.40 1.46 -12.91
CA GLY A 217 4.70 0.23 -12.54
C GLY A 217 3.41 0.49 -11.74
N THR A 218 3.39 1.54 -10.90
CA THR A 218 2.16 1.96 -10.23
C THR A 218 1.15 2.57 -11.21
N LEU A 219 1.59 3.39 -12.19
CA LEU A 219 0.73 3.89 -13.26
C LEU A 219 0.11 2.75 -14.08
N ALA A 220 0.88 1.69 -14.37
CA ALA A 220 0.34 0.50 -15.03
C ALA A 220 -0.81 -0.12 -14.20
N ARG A 221 -0.63 -0.29 -12.89
CA ARG A 221 -1.65 -0.80 -11.97
C ARG A 221 -2.88 0.12 -11.89
N VAL A 222 -2.68 1.44 -11.82
CA VAL A 222 -3.75 2.45 -11.84
C VAL A 222 -4.56 2.33 -13.14
N CYS A 223 -3.89 2.27 -14.29
CA CYS A 223 -4.55 2.15 -15.59
C CYS A 223 -5.32 0.83 -15.74
N LEU A 224 -4.77 -0.32 -15.27
CA LEU A 224 -5.51 -1.59 -15.22
C LEU A 224 -6.76 -1.50 -14.32
N THR A 225 -6.67 -0.77 -13.21
CA THR A 225 -7.82 -0.57 -12.33
C THR A 225 -8.90 0.28 -13.01
N MET A 226 -8.50 1.34 -13.73
CA MET A 226 -9.43 2.16 -14.50
C MET A 226 -10.06 1.39 -15.67
N ALA A 227 -9.31 0.47 -16.29
CA ALA A 227 -9.80 -0.36 -17.40
C ALA A 227 -10.85 -1.38 -16.96
N GLY A 228 -10.79 -1.83 -15.70
CA GLY A 228 -11.72 -2.78 -15.08
C GLY A 228 -12.94 -2.12 -14.44
N GLU A 229 -13.68 -2.96 -13.67
CA GLU A 229 -14.84 -2.49 -12.90
C GLU A 229 -14.45 -1.52 -11.79
N PRO A 230 -15.27 -0.51 -11.49
CA PRO A 230 -16.56 -0.19 -12.12
C PRO A 230 -16.44 0.79 -13.30
N LEU A 231 -15.26 1.36 -13.57
CA LEU A 231 -15.11 2.44 -14.55
C LEU A 231 -15.17 1.95 -16.00
N LYS A 232 -14.63 0.74 -16.26
CA LYS A 232 -14.60 0.12 -17.60
C LYS A 232 -13.98 1.02 -18.68
N ARG A 233 -12.97 1.82 -18.30
CA ARG A 233 -12.21 2.63 -19.24
C ARG A 233 -11.24 1.74 -20.00
N THR A 234 -11.75 0.92 -20.92
CA THR A 234 -10.95 -0.07 -21.67
C THR A 234 -9.82 0.56 -22.48
N ASP A 235 -9.92 1.85 -22.83
CA ASP A 235 -8.85 2.65 -23.42
C ASP A 235 -7.59 2.72 -22.51
N MET A 236 -7.72 2.47 -21.23
CA MET A 236 -6.61 2.47 -20.29
C MET A 236 -5.72 1.22 -20.37
N TYR A 237 -6.15 0.12 -21.03
CA TYR A 237 -5.27 -1.04 -21.26
C TYR A 237 -4.04 -0.65 -22.07
N ALA A 238 -4.17 0.16 -23.11
CA ALA A 238 -3.02 0.64 -23.89
C ALA A 238 -2.03 1.45 -23.05
N LYS A 239 -2.54 2.28 -22.12
CA LYS A 239 -1.66 3.01 -21.18
C LYS A 239 -1.01 2.08 -20.16
N ALA A 240 -1.73 1.09 -19.64
CA ALA A 240 -1.19 0.11 -18.71
C ALA A 240 -0.04 -0.67 -19.33
N GLU A 241 -0.23 -1.15 -20.56
CA GLU A 241 0.79 -1.83 -21.36
C GLU A 241 2.02 -0.94 -21.56
N MET A 242 1.83 0.29 -22.01
CA MET A 242 2.91 1.25 -22.22
C MET A 242 3.74 1.51 -20.95
N TYR A 243 3.09 1.68 -19.79
CA TYR A 243 3.82 1.95 -18.55
C TYR A 243 4.53 0.71 -18.00
N ALA A 244 3.92 -0.47 -18.08
CA ALA A 244 4.57 -1.72 -17.71
C ALA A 244 5.79 -1.98 -18.63
N LYS A 245 5.65 -1.76 -19.93
CA LYS A 245 6.74 -1.88 -20.92
C LYS A 245 7.91 -0.94 -20.59
N LYS A 246 7.67 0.30 -20.17
CA LYS A 246 8.74 1.22 -19.74
C LYS A 246 9.56 0.68 -18.58
N VAL A 247 8.95 -0.06 -17.65
CA VAL A 247 9.68 -0.71 -16.56
C VAL A 247 10.51 -1.87 -17.09
N ILE A 248 9.98 -2.66 -18.01
CA ILE A 248 10.70 -3.79 -18.64
C ILE A 248 11.89 -3.26 -19.43
N ASP A 249 11.67 -2.29 -20.31
CA ASP A 249 12.68 -1.74 -21.22
C ASP A 249 13.79 -0.95 -20.51
N CYS A 250 13.61 -0.54 -19.26
CA CYS A 250 14.68 0.17 -18.54
C CYS A 250 15.89 -0.74 -18.24
N GLY A 251 15.74 -2.06 -18.35
CA GLY A 251 16.82 -3.05 -18.23
C GLY A 251 17.44 -3.16 -16.83
N THR A 252 16.85 -2.50 -15.82
CA THR A 252 17.36 -2.54 -14.44
C THR A 252 16.81 -3.73 -13.66
N HIS A 253 15.61 -4.19 -14.05
CA HIS A 253 14.86 -5.18 -13.29
C HIS A 253 14.95 -6.57 -13.94
N ARG A 254 14.93 -7.59 -13.10
CA ARG A 254 14.83 -9.01 -13.47
C ARG A 254 14.24 -9.79 -12.31
N LEU A 255 13.70 -10.96 -12.58
CA LEU A 255 13.28 -11.88 -11.54
C LEU A 255 14.49 -12.42 -10.77
N ASN A 256 14.39 -12.48 -9.45
CA ASN A 256 15.32 -13.29 -8.66
C ASN A 256 15.04 -14.76 -8.99
N PRO A 257 16.04 -15.55 -9.41
CA PRO A 257 15.81 -16.94 -9.79
C PRO A 257 15.31 -17.80 -8.63
N ASP A 258 15.60 -17.39 -7.38
CA ASP A 258 15.16 -18.05 -6.18
C ASP A 258 13.99 -17.27 -5.54
N TYR A 259 12.78 -17.84 -5.64
CA TYR A 259 11.56 -17.23 -5.11
C TYR A 259 11.65 -16.94 -3.61
N ASP A 260 12.20 -17.87 -2.84
CA ASP A 260 12.31 -17.77 -1.39
C ASP A 260 13.21 -16.61 -0.99
N GLN A 261 14.29 -16.42 -1.76
CA GLN A 261 15.30 -15.39 -1.47
C GLN A 261 14.71 -13.98 -1.53
N VAL A 262 13.69 -13.73 -2.36
CA VAL A 262 12.98 -12.45 -2.43
C VAL A 262 12.45 -12.05 -1.04
N PHE A 263 11.77 -12.97 -0.36
CA PHE A 263 11.14 -12.71 0.95
C PHE A 263 12.15 -12.80 2.11
N ILE A 264 13.20 -13.60 1.95
CA ILE A 264 14.33 -13.61 2.87
C ILE A 264 15.02 -12.24 2.85
N ASN A 265 15.20 -11.62 1.68
CA ASN A 265 15.78 -10.30 1.55
C ASN A 265 14.96 -9.23 2.30
N TYR A 266 13.61 -9.21 2.18
CA TYR A 266 12.76 -8.31 2.96
C TYR A 266 12.91 -8.52 4.48
N SER A 267 13.08 -9.77 4.92
CA SER A 267 13.27 -10.10 6.34
C SER A 267 14.66 -9.72 6.86
N GLN A 268 15.62 -9.48 5.97
CA GLN A 268 17.02 -9.18 6.30
C GLN A 268 17.42 -7.74 6.00
N ASP A 269 16.49 -6.89 5.60
CA ASP A 269 16.77 -5.51 5.17
C ASP A 269 17.86 -5.48 4.08
N LYS A 270 17.69 -6.33 3.07
CA LYS A 270 18.54 -6.38 1.88
C LYS A 270 17.74 -5.92 0.69
N TYR A 271 18.15 -4.83 0.11
CA TYR A 271 17.50 -4.28 -1.08
C TYR A 271 17.92 -5.05 -2.34
N ASP A 272 17.03 -5.92 -2.81
CA ASP A 272 17.13 -6.56 -4.12
C ASP A 272 16.37 -5.72 -5.14
N ILE A 273 16.97 -4.60 -5.56
CA ILE A 273 16.36 -3.65 -6.50
C ILE A 273 16.10 -4.24 -7.89
N ALA A 274 16.62 -5.44 -8.19
CA ALA A 274 16.30 -6.13 -9.42
C ALA A 274 14.86 -6.68 -9.40
N GLU A 275 14.42 -7.27 -8.29
CA GLU A 275 13.07 -7.80 -8.12
C GLU A 275 12.15 -6.82 -7.39
N SER A 276 12.62 -6.19 -6.30
CA SER A 276 11.84 -5.23 -5.50
C SER A 276 11.93 -3.83 -6.10
N ILE A 277 10.85 -3.36 -6.69
CA ILE A 277 10.79 -2.03 -7.32
C ILE A 277 10.42 -0.95 -6.30
N TRP A 278 9.49 -1.27 -5.40
CA TRP A 278 9.08 -0.39 -4.30
C TRP A 278 8.59 -1.21 -3.11
N GLU A 279 9.13 -0.89 -1.93
CA GLU A 279 8.75 -1.51 -0.67
C GLU A 279 8.54 -0.45 0.42
N ILE A 280 7.70 -0.75 1.40
CA ILE A 280 7.60 0.04 2.63
C ILE A 280 8.68 -0.46 3.57
N GLU A 281 9.61 0.42 3.90
CA GLU A 281 10.74 0.12 4.75
C GLU A 281 10.38 0.13 6.23
N TYR A 282 10.90 -0.85 6.95
CA TYR A 282 10.80 -0.95 8.39
C TYR A 282 12.16 -1.28 9.00
N TRP A 283 12.44 -0.64 10.12
CA TRP A 283 13.72 -0.83 10.81
C TRP A 283 13.56 -0.80 12.32
N GLY A 284 14.37 -1.59 13.02
CA GLY A 284 14.46 -1.59 14.46
C GLY A 284 13.30 -2.26 15.18
N ASP A 285 13.10 -1.87 16.42
CA ASP A 285 12.18 -2.53 17.35
C ASP A 285 11.21 -1.57 18.06
N ASN A 286 11.10 -0.33 17.57
CA ASN A 286 10.32 0.77 18.17
C ASN A 286 10.84 1.27 19.55
N THR A 287 12.03 0.91 19.97
CA THR A 287 12.57 1.40 21.26
C THR A 287 13.23 2.77 21.14
N VAL A 288 13.87 3.08 20.00
CA VAL A 288 14.52 4.37 19.74
C VAL A 288 14.38 4.75 18.28
N TYR A 289 13.63 5.79 17.95
CA TYR A 289 13.52 6.44 16.61
C TYR A 289 13.27 5.54 15.39
N TYR A 290 12.83 4.32 15.58
CA TYR A 290 12.62 3.35 14.52
C TYR A 290 11.16 3.31 14.03
N CYS A 291 10.99 2.83 12.81
CA CYS A 291 9.69 2.52 12.23
C CYS A 291 9.60 1.00 12.07
N ALA A 292 9.23 0.28 13.11
CA ALA A 292 9.02 -1.14 13.03
C ALA A 292 7.55 -1.47 12.73
N ALA A 293 7.36 -2.62 12.05
CA ALA A 293 6.06 -3.15 11.65
C ALA A 293 5.62 -4.33 12.51
N MET A 294 4.58 -5.01 12.03
CA MET A 294 4.12 -6.31 12.48
C MET A 294 4.06 -7.34 11.34
N VAL A 295 4.79 -7.07 10.23
CA VAL A 295 4.96 -8.03 9.12
C VAL A 295 5.61 -9.31 9.66
N GLY A 296 5.12 -10.47 9.29
CA GLY A 296 5.60 -11.75 9.82
C GLY A 296 5.18 -12.05 11.27
N ARG A 297 4.82 -11.02 12.05
CA ARG A 297 4.28 -11.20 13.41
C ARG A 297 2.78 -11.48 13.38
N ASN A 298 2.03 -10.76 12.56
CA ASN A 298 0.59 -10.99 12.36
C ASN A 298 0.35 -12.08 11.34
N THR A 299 1.12 -12.07 10.26
CA THR A 299 1.05 -13.04 9.15
C THR A 299 2.32 -13.86 9.12
N GLY A 300 2.24 -15.13 9.37
CA GLY A 300 3.37 -16.05 9.42
C GLY A 300 3.00 -17.34 10.14
N ILE A 301 3.95 -18.24 10.28
CA ILE A 301 3.76 -19.48 11.01
C ILE A 301 3.84 -19.18 12.51
N PRO A 302 2.82 -19.54 13.33
CA PRO A 302 2.81 -19.25 14.76
C PRO A 302 4.03 -19.76 15.48
N SER A 303 4.62 -18.91 16.32
CA SER A 303 5.78 -19.23 17.16
C SER A 303 5.67 -18.52 18.52
N PRO A 304 6.20 -19.12 19.61
CA PRO A 304 6.03 -18.57 20.95
C PRO A 304 6.83 -17.29 21.17
N ALA A 305 6.33 -16.47 22.12
CA ALA A 305 7.02 -15.27 22.55
C ALA A 305 8.37 -15.60 23.19
N GLY A 306 9.38 -14.76 22.93
CA GLY A 306 10.74 -14.95 23.44
C GLY A 306 11.53 -16.06 22.74
N SER A 307 11.00 -16.69 21.70
CA SER A 307 11.70 -17.72 20.93
C SER A 307 12.76 -17.12 20.02
N SER A 308 13.76 -17.92 19.63
CA SER A 308 14.77 -17.53 18.64
C SER A 308 14.20 -17.32 17.24
N ILE A 309 13.02 -17.91 16.96
CA ILE A 309 12.29 -17.69 15.70
C ILE A 309 11.70 -16.28 15.65
N GLY A 310 11.30 -15.71 16.80
CA GLY A 310 10.53 -14.49 16.93
C GLY A 310 9.02 -14.76 17.02
N PHE A 311 8.33 -14.03 17.90
CA PHE A 311 6.90 -14.23 18.17
C PHE A 311 6.04 -13.99 16.93
N CYS A 312 5.21 -14.97 16.57
CA CYS A 312 4.20 -14.85 15.53
C CYS A 312 2.84 -15.35 16.03
N GLN A 313 1.78 -14.58 15.78
CA GLN A 313 0.41 -14.94 16.15
C GLN A 313 -0.30 -15.78 15.09
N GLY A 314 0.07 -15.60 13.79
CA GLY A 314 -0.54 -16.34 12.70
C GLY A 314 -2.03 -16.02 12.53
N PHE A 315 -2.37 -14.75 12.29
CA PHE A 315 -3.77 -14.34 12.08
C PHE A 315 -4.38 -14.93 10.82
N LEU A 316 -3.55 -15.15 9.79
CA LEU A 316 -4.00 -15.48 8.44
C LEU A 316 -3.67 -16.93 8.09
N ARG A 317 -4.69 -17.68 7.67
CA ARG A 317 -4.55 -19.01 7.07
C ARG A 317 -4.82 -18.97 5.58
N ALA A 318 -4.16 -19.86 4.85
CA ALA A 318 -4.43 -20.10 3.44
C ALA A 318 -5.74 -20.87 3.25
N THR A 319 -6.43 -20.62 2.14
CA THR A 319 -7.55 -21.47 1.71
C THR A 319 -7.05 -22.74 1.04
N ALA A 320 -7.86 -23.79 1.03
CA ALA A 320 -7.60 -24.97 0.21
C ALA A 320 -7.59 -24.62 -1.30
N TYR A 321 -8.38 -23.62 -1.70
CA TYR A 321 -8.37 -23.10 -3.06
C TYR A 321 -6.98 -22.66 -3.49
N LEU A 322 -6.31 -21.79 -2.72
CA LEU A 322 -4.93 -21.37 -3.02
C LEU A 322 -3.97 -22.55 -3.05
N TYR A 323 -4.11 -23.49 -2.10
CA TYR A 323 -3.23 -24.67 -2.04
C TYR A 323 -3.35 -25.52 -3.31
N GLU A 324 -4.55 -25.62 -3.88
CA GLU A 324 -4.85 -26.44 -5.06
C GLU A 324 -4.51 -25.76 -6.38
N LEU A 325 -4.31 -24.44 -6.39
CA LEU A 325 -3.81 -23.71 -7.55
C LEU A 325 -2.35 -24.07 -7.88
N TYR A 326 -1.55 -24.44 -6.89
CA TYR A 326 -0.17 -24.88 -7.10
C TYR A 326 -0.15 -26.35 -7.51
N ASP A 327 0.56 -26.67 -8.56
CA ASP A 327 0.86 -28.05 -8.88
C ASP A 327 1.95 -28.64 -7.94
N GLY A 328 2.30 -29.92 -8.16
CA GLY A 328 3.26 -30.62 -7.29
C GLY A 328 4.68 -30.11 -7.36
N ASN A 329 5.05 -29.42 -8.44
CA ASN A 329 6.40 -28.96 -8.71
C ASN A 329 6.58 -27.44 -8.47
N ASP A 330 5.48 -26.72 -8.18
CA ASP A 330 5.55 -25.29 -7.91
C ASP A 330 6.18 -25.02 -6.53
N VAL A 331 7.40 -24.49 -6.53
CA VAL A 331 8.20 -24.24 -5.31
C VAL A 331 7.57 -23.16 -4.43
N ARG A 332 6.74 -22.28 -4.98
CA ARG A 332 6.08 -21.20 -4.25
C ARG A 332 5.08 -21.71 -3.24
N ARG A 333 4.46 -22.88 -3.47
CA ARG A 333 3.45 -23.43 -2.57
C ARG A 333 3.96 -23.55 -1.14
N ASP A 334 5.06 -24.24 -0.94
CA ASP A 334 5.56 -24.56 0.41
C ASP A 334 6.30 -23.39 1.07
N TRP A 335 6.59 -22.34 0.28
CA TRP A 335 7.02 -21.05 0.81
C TRP A 335 5.82 -20.18 1.24
N CYS A 336 4.84 -19.95 0.37
CA CYS A 336 3.68 -19.10 0.64
C CYS A 336 2.74 -19.68 1.68
N ILE A 337 2.58 -21.02 1.67
CA ILE A 337 1.66 -21.76 2.53
C ILE A 337 2.47 -22.64 3.47
N GLY A 338 2.34 -22.45 4.79
CA GLY A 338 3.12 -23.19 5.79
C GLY A 338 2.94 -24.70 5.65
N SER A 339 4.02 -25.39 5.26
CA SER A 339 4.08 -26.85 5.19
C SER A 339 4.34 -27.49 6.55
N PHE A 340 4.58 -26.68 7.60
CA PHE A 340 4.85 -27.10 8.96
C PHE A 340 4.30 -26.10 9.99
N THR A 341 4.30 -26.51 11.25
CA THR A 341 4.15 -25.65 12.43
C THR A 341 5.36 -25.82 13.33
N TYR A 342 5.57 -24.92 14.30
CA TYR A 342 6.62 -25.09 15.30
C TYR A 342 6.07 -25.77 16.55
N ASP A 343 6.81 -26.75 17.09
CA ASP A 343 6.60 -27.20 18.47
C ASP A 343 6.85 -26.02 19.42
N ARG A 344 5.96 -25.84 20.40
CA ARG A 344 6.02 -24.66 21.28
C ARG A 344 7.18 -24.69 22.27
N ASN A 345 7.72 -25.87 22.56
CA ASN A 345 8.77 -26.07 23.56
C ASN A 345 10.14 -26.27 22.91
N THR A 346 10.20 -27.11 21.86
CA THR A 346 11.48 -27.47 21.19
C THR A 346 11.79 -26.55 20.01
N LEU A 347 10.80 -25.86 19.46
CA LEU A 347 10.87 -25.05 18.22
C LEU A 347 11.16 -25.87 16.96
N GLU A 348 11.06 -27.20 17.06
CA GLU A 348 11.20 -28.10 15.91
C GLU A 348 10.03 -27.95 14.94
N LYS A 349 10.32 -28.10 13.65
CA LYS A 349 9.32 -28.03 12.57
C LYS A 349 8.53 -29.35 12.54
N ILE A 350 7.23 -29.27 12.82
CA ILE A 350 6.28 -30.39 12.73
C ILE A 350 5.54 -30.29 11.41
N PRO A 351 5.70 -31.25 10.48
CA PRO A 351 5.02 -31.23 9.19
C PRO A 351 3.50 -31.19 9.34
N THR A 352 2.83 -30.34 8.56
CA THR A 352 1.37 -30.31 8.47
C THR A 352 0.91 -31.37 7.47
N ALA A 353 -0.02 -32.25 7.89
CA ALA A 353 -0.53 -33.30 7.03
C ALA A 353 -1.14 -32.77 5.73
N ALA A 354 -0.96 -33.48 4.62
CA ALA A 354 -1.43 -33.07 3.30
C ALA A 354 -2.94 -32.82 3.26
N ALA A 355 -3.74 -33.60 4.01
CA ALA A 355 -5.19 -33.44 4.10
C ALA A 355 -5.64 -32.18 4.84
N GLN A 356 -4.76 -31.51 5.59
CA GLN A 356 -5.08 -30.34 6.41
C GLN A 356 -4.88 -29.04 5.63
N LYS A 357 -5.41 -28.94 4.40
CA LYS A 357 -5.21 -27.77 3.52
C LYS A 357 -5.69 -26.46 4.15
N TRP A 358 -6.84 -26.48 4.84
CA TRP A 358 -7.45 -25.32 5.50
C TRP A 358 -6.77 -24.89 6.81
N LEU A 359 -5.87 -25.69 7.37
CA LEU A 359 -5.19 -25.38 8.64
C LEU A 359 -3.80 -24.76 8.45
N ARG A 360 -3.36 -24.59 7.21
CA ARG A 360 -2.05 -24.07 6.89
C ARG A 360 -2.03 -22.54 7.03
N TYR A 361 -0.98 -22.04 7.64
CA TYR A 361 -0.80 -20.60 7.83
C TYR A 361 -0.21 -19.94 6.59
N CYS A 362 -0.49 -18.64 6.40
CA CYS A 362 0.35 -17.80 5.55
C CYS A 362 1.80 -17.90 6.04
N ALA A 363 2.74 -18.14 5.14
CA ALA A 363 4.14 -18.34 5.49
C ALA A 363 5.11 -17.49 4.65
N LYS A 364 4.58 -16.55 3.85
CA LYS A 364 5.37 -15.75 2.93
C LYS A 364 6.41 -14.88 3.66
N PHE A 365 6.03 -14.31 4.82
CA PHE A 365 6.90 -13.47 5.63
C PHE A 365 7.30 -14.22 6.91
N ARG A 366 8.54 -14.75 6.93
CA ARG A 366 9.01 -15.64 7.99
C ARG A 366 10.00 -14.95 8.92
N ARG A 367 9.64 -14.85 10.19
CA ARG A 367 10.47 -14.26 11.22
C ARG A 367 11.76 -15.04 11.52
N GLU A 368 11.86 -16.32 11.14
CA GLU A 368 13.09 -17.09 11.34
C GLU A 368 14.29 -16.46 10.62
N TYR A 369 14.05 -15.76 9.51
CA TYR A 369 15.08 -15.06 8.71
C TYR A 369 15.36 -13.61 9.16
N GLU A 370 14.56 -13.08 10.08
CA GLU A 370 14.73 -11.75 10.64
C GLU A 370 16.09 -11.58 11.30
N LYS A 371 16.82 -10.53 10.95
CA LYS A 371 18.08 -10.17 11.60
C LYS A 371 17.84 -9.53 12.96
N GLY A 372 18.83 -9.66 13.82
CA GLY A 372 18.79 -9.10 15.17
C GLY A 372 18.42 -10.13 16.24
N SER A 373 18.96 -9.93 17.44
CA SER A 373 18.71 -10.76 18.60
C SER A 373 18.86 -9.90 19.86
N PRO A 374 17.93 -9.98 20.82
CA PRO A 374 16.70 -10.79 20.78
C PRO A 374 15.65 -10.19 19.83
N LYS A 375 14.84 -11.05 19.18
CA LYS A 375 13.72 -10.64 18.34
C LYS A 375 12.56 -10.12 19.20
N GLN A 376 12.01 -8.97 18.85
CA GLN A 376 10.96 -8.32 19.63
C GLN A 376 9.61 -9.01 19.45
N ASN A 377 8.78 -9.07 20.51
CA ASN A 377 7.46 -9.69 20.43
C ASN A 377 6.44 -8.83 19.68
N ASN A 378 6.58 -7.50 19.73
CA ASN A 378 5.58 -6.55 19.23
C ASN A 378 6.05 -5.71 18.04
N ALA A 379 7.23 -6.04 17.50
CA ALA A 379 7.81 -5.28 16.41
C ALA A 379 8.66 -6.18 15.51
N THR A 380 8.68 -5.87 14.21
CA THR A 380 9.53 -6.54 13.21
C THR A 380 10.16 -5.52 12.28
N PRO A 381 11.40 -5.71 11.86
CA PRO A 381 12.06 -4.88 10.84
C PRO A 381 11.84 -5.43 9.42
N ILE A 382 10.78 -6.19 9.19
CA ILE A 382 10.52 -6.84 7.90
C ILE A 382 9.85 -5.85 6.95
N ASN A 383 10.48 -5.55 5.83
CA ASN A 383 9.95 -4.70 4.78
C ASN A 383 8.75 -5.35 4.09
N PHE A 384 7.86 -4.52 3.52
CA PHE A 384 6.67 -5.01 2.83
C PHE A 384 6.69 -4.58 1.35
N PRO A 385 6.63 -5.54 0.39
CA PRO A 385 6.61 -5.23 -1.03
C PRO A 385 5.31 -4.54 -1.44
N VAL A 386 5.42 -3.44 -2.16
CA VAL A 386 4.28 -2.76 -2.79
C VAL A 386 4.24 -3.03 -4.28
N LEU A 387 5.42 -3.10 -4.90
CA LEU A 387 5.56 -3.40 -6.32
C LEU A 387 6.82 -4.24 -6.55
N ARG A 388 6.63 -5.40 -7.17
CA ARG A 388 7.72 -6.29 -7.62
C ARG A 388 7.73 -6.42 -9.14
N TYR A 389 8.88 -6.81 -9.67
CA TYR A 389 9.04 -6.98 -11.12
C TYR A 389 8.12 -8.07 -11.70
N SER A 390 7.88 -9.17 -10.95
CA SER A 390 6.91 -10.20 -11.34
C SER A 390 5.50 -9.66 -11.55
N ASP A 391 5.05 -8.70 -10.70
CA ASP A 391 3.75 -8.06 -10.91
C ASP A 391 3.73 -7.20 -12.17
N VAL A 392 4.84 -6.50 -12.47
CA VAL A 392 4.95 -5.71 -13.73
C VAL A 392 4.86 -6.60 -14.95
N LEU A 393 5.54 -7.75 -14.97
CA LEU A 393 5.48 -8.72 -16.07
C LEU A 393 4.05 -9.23 -16.29
N LEU A 394 3.36 -9.58 -15.19
CA LEU A 394 1.97 -10.04 -15.25
C LEU A 394 0.99 -8.92 -15.64
N MET A 395 1.25 -7.66 -15.21
CA MET A 395 0.45 -6.50 -15.62
C MET A 395 0.65 -6.18 -17.11
N TYR A 396 1.87 -6.32 -17.63
CA TYR A 396 2.15 -6.17 -19.06
C TYR A 396 1.36 -7.18 -19.88
N ALA A 397 1.48 -8.47 -19.54
CA ALA A 397 0.75 -9.53 -20.23
C ALA A 397 -0.77 -9.34 -20.17
N GLU A 398 -1.31 -8.96 -18.99
CA GLU A 398 -2.74 -8.67 -18.85
C GLU A 398 -3.20 -7.51 -19.73
N ALA A 399 -2.45 -6.42 -19.71
CA ALA A 399 -2.79 -5.22 -20.47
C ALA A 399 -2.75 -5.50 -21.97
N HIS A 400 -1.70 -6.17 -22.43
CA HIS A 400 -1.50 -6.54 -23.84
C HIS A 400 -2.67 -7.35 -24.38
N PHE A 401 -3.02 -8.48 -23.76
CA PHE A 401 -4.11 -9.35 -24.21
C PHE A 401 -5.52 -8.75 -24.03
N ASN A 402 -5.66 -7.63 -23.31
CA ASN A 402 -6.91 -6.86 -23.22
C ASN A 402 -6.90 -5.59 -24.07
N ASN A 403 -5.78 -5.20 -24.64
CA ASN A 403 -5.68 -4.04 -25.53
C ASN A 403 -6.08 -4.46 -26.96
N ASP A 404 -7.33 -4.18 -27.36
CA ASP A 404 -7.86 -4.55 -28.68
C ASP A 404 -7.09 -3.91 -29.86
N GLN A 405 -6.22 -2.91 -29.60
CA GLN A 405 -5.37 -2.28 -30.60
C GLN A 405 -4.07 -3.08 -30.85
N ALA A 406 -3.68 -3.92 -29.90
CA ALA A 406 -2.43 -4.69 -29.94
C ALA A 406 -2.55 -6.07 -30.61
N LEU A 407 -3.76 -6.52 -30.91
CA LEU A 407 -4.00 -7.88 -31.44
C LEU A 407 -3.47 -8.09 -32.86
N ALA A 408 -2.15 -8.20 -32.98
CA ALA A 408 -1.54 -9.09 -33.97
C ALA A 408 -1.38 -10.46 -33.30
N GLU A 409 -1.81 -11.49 -33.99
CA GLU A 409 -1.86 -12.89 -33.56
C GLU A 409 -0.49 -13.38 -33.08
N GLU A 410 0.03 -13.45 -32.02
CA GLU A 410 1.35 -13.88 -31.50
C GLU A 410 2.25 -12.71 -31.07
N ASP A 411 1.93 -12.03 -30.00
CA ASP A 411 2.98 -11.26 -29.33
C ASP A 411 3.74 -12.18 -28.38
N ASP A 412 4.86 -12.69 -28.86
CA ASP A 412 5.76 -13.56 -28.09
C ASP A 412 6.28 -12.89 -26.82
N GLU A 413 6.41 -11.54 -26.80
CA GLU A 413 6.97 -10.82 -25.65
C GLU A 413 6.02 -10.81 -24.46
N ALA A 414 4.71 -10.59 -24.66
CA ALA A 414 3.75 -10.58 -23.56
C ALA A 414 3.59 -11.98 -22.96
N LEU A 415 3.60 -13.01 -23.82
CA LEU A 415 3.58 -14.39 -23.40
C LEU A 415 4.88 -14.79 -22.69
N GLU A 416 6.01 -14.32 -23.19
CA GLU A 416 7.31 -14.53 -22.55
C GLU A 416 7.36 -13.91 -21.14
N CYS A 417 6.87 -12.70 -20.97
CA CYS A 417 6.76 -12.07 -19.64
C CYS A 417 5.95 -12.93 -18.66
N PHE A 418 4.85 -13.51 -19.12
CA PHE A 418 4.04 -14.44 -18.31
C PHE A 418 4.84 -15.71 -17.99
N ASN A 419 5.49 -16.31 -18.98
CA ASN A 419 6.23 -17.56 -18.85
C ASN A 419 7.47 -17.42 -17.96
N GLN A 420 8.14 -16.27 -17.94
CA GLN A 420 9.25 -16.01 -17.01
C GLN A 420 8.82 -16.19 -15.55
N VAL A 421 7.65 -15.63 -15.17
CA VAL A 421 7.11 -15.77 -13.80
C VAL A 421 6.79 -17.24 -13.51
N ARG A 422 6.20 -17.93 -14.47
CA ARG A 422 5.81 -19.32 -14.35
C ARG A 422 7.02 -20.24 -14.19
N ARG A 423 8.07 -20.09 -15.04
CA ARG A 423 9.33 -20.85 -14.95
C ARG A 423 9.99 -20.70 -13.58
N ARG A 424 10.13 -19.43 -13.10
CA ARG A 424 10.65 -19.17 -11.77
C ARG A 424 9.81 -19.85 -10.69
N GLY A 425 8.47 -19.87 -10.82
CA GLY A 425 7.58 -20.58 -9.92
C GLY A 425 7.82 -22.09 -9.85
N HIS A 426 8.38 -22.68 -10.91
CA HIS A 426 8.79 -24.09 -10.96
C HIS A 426 10.28 -24.32 -10.67
N GLY A 427 10.98 -23.30 -10.17
CA GLY A 427 12.41 -23.41 -9.84
C GLY A 427 13.32 -23.50 -11.05
N LEU A 428 12.83 -23.10 -12.23
CA LEU A 428 13.61 -23.03 -13.46
C LEU A 428 14.19 -21.63 -13.67
N ASP A 429 15.20 -21.54 -14.55
CA ASP A 429 15.71 -20.25 -14.99
C ASP A 429 14.60 -19.46 -15.71
N PRO A 430 14.23 -18.26 -15.23
CA PRO A 430 13.18 -17.45 -15.86
C PRO A 430 13.42 -17.12 -17.32
N GLU A 431 14.70 -16.99 -17.73
CA GLU A 431 15.08 -16.55 -19.07
C GLU A 431 15.22 -17.71 -20.08
N THR A 432 15.11 -18.96 -19.61
CA THR A 432 15.27 -20.15 -20.46
C THR A 432 13.92 -20.82 -20.71
N ALA A 433 13.45 -20.84 -21.96
CA ALA A 433 12.18 -21.45 -22.37
C ALA A 433 12.09 -22.94 -21.95
N SER A 434 10.89 -23.38 -21.55
CA SER A 434 10.62 -24.74 -21.06
C SER A 434 9.35 -25.30 -21.66
N GLU A 435 9.44 -26.28 -22.52
CA GLU A 435 8.27 -26.96 -23.12
C GLU A 435 7.34 -27.62 -22.06
N GLU A 436 7.87 -27.94 -20.88
CA GLU A 436 7.09 -28.59 -19.80
C GLU A 436 6.28 -27.58 -18.96
N VAL A 437 6.74 -26.34 -18.86
CA VAL A 437 6.19 -25.35 -17.93
C VAL A 437 5.55 -24.18 -18.65
N ASP A 438 6.06 -23.78 -19.79
CA ASP A 438 5.57 -22.63 -20.53
C ASP A 438 4.11 -22.79 -20.94
N TYR A 439 3.32 -21.76 -20.71
CA TYR A 439 1.96 -21.71 -21.17
C TYR A 439 1.93 -21.51 -22.69
N VAL A 440 1.17 -22.35 -23.36
CA VAL A 440 0.90 -22.22 -24.79
C VAL A 440 -0.43 -21.49 -24.98
N TYR A 441 -0.38 -20.36 -25.65
CA TYR A 441 -1.58 -19.54 -25.85
C TYR A 441 -2.67 -20.32 -26.60
N SER A 442 -3.87 -20.34 -26.02
CA SER A 442 -5.03 -21.07 -26.53
C SER A 442 -6.30 -20.20 -26.60
N GLY A 443 -6.11 -18.90 -26.72
CA GLY A 443 -7.15 -17.89 -26.79
C GLY A 443 -7.27 -17.04 -25.53
N LYS A 444 -7.82 -15.83 -25.71
CA LYS A 444 -7.90 -14.76 -24.69
C LYS A 444 -8.56 -15.23 -23.39
N GLU A 445 -9.70 -15.91 -23.48
CA GLU A 445 -10.41 -16.36 -22.27
C GLU A 445 -9.60 -17.33 -21.43
N ASN A 446 -8.96 -18.32 -22.07
CA ASN A 446 -8.12 -19.32 -21.39
C ASN A 446 -6.89 -18.65 -20.79
N PHE A 447 -6.25 -17.76 -21.54
CA PHE A 447 -5.12 -17.01 -21.05
C PHE A 447 -5.48 -16.15 -19.83
N MET A 448 -6.60 -15.42 -19.89
CA MET A 448 -7.03 -14.57 -18.77
C MET A 448 -7.38 -15.39 -17.52
N GLN A 449 -7.89 -16.61 -17.67
CA GLN A 449 -8.08 -17.49 -16.52
C GLN A 449 -6.74 -17.92 -15.94
N GLU A 450 -5.81 -18.38 -16.76
CA GLU A 450 -4.47 -18.77 -16.30
C GLU A 450 -3.68 -17.60 -15.68
N LEU A 451 -3.80 -16.40 -16.24
CA LEU A 451 -3.22 -15.18 -15.68
C LEU A 451 -3.78 -14.88 -14.26
N ARG A 452 -5.07 -15.01 -14.06
CA ARG A 452 -5.70 -14.83 -12.73
C ARG A 452 -5.18 -15.83 -11.72
N ASP A 453 -4.94 -17.05 -12.13
CA ASP A 453 -4.40 -18.12 -11.31
C ASP A 453 -2.90 -17.93 -11.07
N GLU A 454 -2.15 -17.50 -12.09
CA GLU A 454 -0.73 -17.17 -11.93
C GLU A 454 -0.51 -15.98 -10.98
N ARG A 455 -1.32 -14.92 -11.10
CA ARG A 455 -1.29 -13.81 -10.15
C ARG A 455 -1.64 -14.26 -8.72
N ALA A 456 -2.56 -15.22 -8.57
CA ALA A 456 -2.89 -15.79 -7.26
C ALA A 456 -1.70 -16.59 -6.68
N ARG A 457 -1.01 -17.40 -7.49
CA ARG A 457 0.19 -18.15 -7.09
C ARG A 457 1.34 -17.22 -6.71
N GLU A 458 1.62 -16.25 -7.56
CA GLU A 458 2.79 -15.37 -7.43
C GLU A 458 2.63 -14.32 -6.33
N LEU A 459 1.48 -13.66 -6.30
CA LEU A 459 1.24 -12.46 -5.48
C LEU A 459 0.37 -12.74 -4.24
N ALA A 460 0.17 -14.01 -3.88
CA ALA A 460 -0.56 -14.37 -2.67
C ALA A 460 -0.03 -13.60 -1.45
N PHE A 461 -0.95 -13.05 -0.64
CA PHE A 461 -0.66 -12.31 0.60
C PHE A 461 0.11 -10.99 0.46
N GLU A 462 0.18 -10.43 -0.77
CA GLU A 462 0.78 -9.12 -1.04
C GLU A 462 -0.28 -7.99 -1.17
N LEU A 463 -1.49 -8.19 -0.67
CA LEU A 463 -2.60 -7.23 -0.59
C LEU A 463 -3.23 -6.82 -1.93
N LEU A 464 -2.94 -7.53 -3.03
CA LEU A 464 -3.42 -7.20 -4.37
C LEU A 464 -4.70 -7.93 -4.75
N ARG A 465 -4.92 -9.16 -4.23
CA ARG A 465 -5.95 -10.08 -4.72
C ARG A 465 -7.37 -9.53 -4.69
N LYS A 466 -7.77 -8.85 -3.61
CA LYS A 466 -9.13 -8.29 -3.53
C LYS A 466 -9.37 -7.24 -4.62
N ASP A 467 -8.38 -6.37 -4.85
CA ASP A 467 -8.49 -5.33 -5.87
C ASP A 467 -8.50 -5.92 -7.29
N ASP A 468 -7.73 -6.97 -7.53
CA ASP A 468 -7.78 -7.74 -8.77
C ASP A 468 -9.18 -8.35 -9.02
N LEU A 469 -9.74 -9.05 -8.04
CA LEU A 469 -11.08 -9.65 -8.17
C LEU A 469 -12.18 -8.60 -8.39
N VAL A 470 -12.05 -7.43 -7.76
CA VAL A 470 -13.01 -6.32 -7.92
C VAL A 470 -12.91 -5.72 -9.31
N ARG A 471 -11.71 -5.41 -9.80
CA ARG A 471 -11.54 -4.81 -11.13
C ARG A 471 -11.87 -5.79 -12.27
N TRP A 472 -11.72 -7.10 -12.05
CA TRP A 472 -12.19 -8.12 -13.00
C TRP A 472 -13.70 -8.37 -12.94
N GLY A 473 -14.41 -7.78 -11.96
CA GLY A 473 -15.86 -7.93 -11.81
C GLY A 473 -16.32 -9.26 -11.24
N ILE A 474 -15.41 -10.06 -10.67
CA ILE A 474 -15.69 -11.44 -10.23
C ILE A 474 -15.59 -11.63 -8.71
N TYR A 475 -15.40 -10.55 -7.92
CA TYR A 475 -15.15 -10.67 -6.48
C TYR A 475 -16.20 -11.50 -5.74
N TYR A 476 -17.47 -11.19 -5.90
CA TYR A 476 -18.53 -11.87 -5.15
C TYR A 476 -18.66 -13.35 -5.57
N ASP A 477 -18.67 -13.62 -6.85
CA ASP A 477 -18.83 -14.97 -7.39
C ASP A 477 -17.65 -15.87 -7.01
N GLN A 478 -16.43 -15.35 -7.08
CA GLN A 478 -15.23 -16.06 -6.66
C GLN A 478 -15.25 -16.37 -5.16
N MET A 479 -15.66 -15.42 -4.33
CA MET A 479 -15.80 -15.65 -2.88
C MET A 479 -16.86 -16.68 -2.55
N GLN A 480 -18.01 -16.71 -3.29
CA GLN A 480 -19.03 -17.74 -3.13
C GLN A 480 -18.57 -19.12 -3.61
N TYR A 481 -17.78 -19.17 -4.69
CA TYR A 481 -17.15 -20.40 -5.16
C TYR A 481 -16.27 -21.02 -4.08
N VAL A 482 -15.33 -20.24 -3.51
CA VAL A 482 -14.44 -20.73 -2.45
C VAL A 482 -15.23 -21.09 -1.18
N LYS A 483 -16.24 -20.30 -0.80
CA LYS A 483 -17.17 -20.63 0.29
C LYS A 483 -17.77 -22.03 0.14
N GLY A 484 -18.17 -22.40 -1.09
CA GLY A 484 -18.74 -23.72 -1.40
C GLY A 484 -17.78 -24.88 -1.14
N THR A 485 -16.47 -24.63 -1.10
CA THR A 485 -15.44 -25.65 -0.84
C THR A 485 -15.07 -25.78 0.65
N VAL A 486 -15.54 -24.88 1.53
CA VAL A 486 -15.21 -24.88 2.97
C VAL A 486 -15.91 -26.04 3.67
N PRO A 487 -15.18 -26.98 4.28
CA PRO A 487 -15.79 -28.06 5.06
C PRO A 487 -16.45 -27.50 6.34
N ARG A 488 -17.56 -28.10 6.75
CA ARG A 488 -18.39 -27.60 7.87
C ARG A 488 -17.65 -27.50 9.23
N ASN A 489 -16.60 -28.25 9.42
CA ASN A 489 -15.81 -28.27 10.65
C ASN A 489 -14.76 -27.14 10.72
N TYR A 490 -14.59 -26.33 9.67
CA TYR A 490 -13.68 -25.17 9.67
C TYR A 490 -14.48 -23.88 9.95
N THR A 491 -14.82 -23.68 11.22
CA THR A 491 -15.75 -22.65 11.68
C THR A 491 -15.29 -21.23 11.38
N GLU A 492 -13.98 -20.93 11.52
CA GLU A 492 -13.41 -19.62 11.23
C GLU A 492 -13.48 -19.29 9.73
N ALA A 493 -13.15 -20.25 8.87
CA ALA A 493 -13.27 -20.08 7.42
C ALA A 493 -14.73 -19.90 7.02
N MET A 494 -15.65 -20.73 7.55
CA MET A 494 -17.08 -20.59 7.32
C MET A 494 -17.58 -19.20 7.74
N LEU A 495 -17.16 -18.70 8.90
CA LEU A 495 -17.54 -17.39 9.39
C LEU A 495 -17.05 -16.29 8.43
N TYR A 496 -15.77 -16.34 8.04
CA TYR A 496 -15.15 -15.38 7.12
C TYR A 496 -15.92 -15.28 5.78
N PHE A 497 -16.21 -16.40 5.16
CA PHE A 497 -16.90 -16.43 3.87
C PHE A 497 -18.41 -16.18 3.98
N ASN A 498 -19.05 -16.47 5.12
CA ASN A 498 -20.47 -16.19 5.34
C ASN A 498 -20.80 -14.69 5.42
N GLN A 499 -19.83 -13.86 5.78
CA GLN A 499 -20.01 -12.41 5.89
C GLN A 499 -19.82 -11.67 4.55
N VAL A 500 -19.45 -12.40 3.49
CA VAL A 500 -19.22 -11.78 2.16
C VAL A 500 -20.56 -11.40 1.53
N GLU A 501 -20.70 -10.12 1.21
CA GLU A 501 -21.85 -9.55 0.53
C GLU A 501 -21.44 -8.91 -0.80
N PRO A 502 -22.37 -8.78 -1.79
CA PRO A 502 -22.07 -8.13 -3.08
C PRO A 502 -21.52 -6.71 -2.93
N LYS A 503 -22.02 -5.95 -1.95
CA LYS A 503 -21.54 -4.59 -1.65
C LYS A 503 -20.10 -4.54 -1.11
N GLY A 504 -19.52 -5.70 -0.72
CA GLY A 504 -18.15 -5.83 -0.22
C GLY A 504 -17.06 -5.46 -1.22
N VAL A 505 -17.41 -5.14 -2.46
CA VAL A 505 -16.50 -4.56 -3.48
C VAL A 505 -16.03 -3.15 -3.12
N MET A 506 -16.70 -2.49 -2.17
CA MET A 506 -16.31 -1.19 -1.62
C MET A 506 -16.59 -1.15 -0.13
N TRP A 507 -15.97 -0.21 0.58
CA TRP A 507 -16.22 0.04 1.99
C TRP A 507 -17.18 1.22 2.21
N PRO A 508 -17.91 1.24 3.34
CA PRO A 508 -18.71 2.38 3.73
C PRO A 508 -17.80 3.56 4.09
N ILE A 509 -18.30 4.77 3.86
CA ILE A 509 -17.70 5.97 4.42
C ILE A 509 -17.77 5.87 5.95
N PRO A 510 -16.66 6.08 6.69
CA PRO A 510 -16.67 5.98 8.14
C PRO A 510 -17.70 6.94 8.78
N SER A 511 -18.52 6.43 9.67
CA SER A 511 -19.59 7.22 10.31
C SER A 511 -19.05 8.42 11.11
N TYR A 512 -17.84 8.28 11.69
CA TYR A 512 -17.16 9.39 12.34
C TYR A 512 -16.89 10.55 11.37
N GLU A 513 -16.36 10.26 10.20
CA GLU A 513 -16.04 11.27 9.17
C GLU A 513 -17.31 11.93 8.62
N MET A 514 -18.40 11.17 8.45
CA MET A 514 -19.72 11.74 8.09
C MET A 514 -20.27 12.66 9.19
N GLY A 515 -19.97 12.39 10.45
CA GLY A 515 -20.31 13.26 11.57
C GLY A 515 -19.54 14.58 11.58
N VAL A 516 -18.29 14.55 11.13
CA VAL A 516 -17.41 15.74 11.04
C VAL A 516 -17.69 16.52 9.76
N ASN A 517 -17.73 15.87 8.60
CA ASN A 517 -18.03 16.47 7.31
C ASN A 517 -19.45 16.09 6.84
N ARG A 518 -20.38 17.00 7.02
CA ARG A 518 -21.81 16.79 6.71
C ARG A 518 -22.14 16.77 5.20
N LYS A 519 -21.17 17.07 4.34
CA LYS A 519 -21.32 16.94 2.89
C LYS A 519 -21.01 15.54 2.37
N LEU A 520 -20.54 14.65 3.24
CA LEU A 520 -20.33 13.26 2.87
C LEU A 520 -21.66 12.52 2.77
N VAL A 521 -21.78 11.69 1.74
CA VAL A 521 -22.93 10.83 1.48
C VAL A 521 -22.45 9.38 1.55
N GLN A 522 -23.19 8.53 2.24
CA GLN A 522 -22.84 7.12 2.35
C GLN A 522 -22.92 6.41 1.01
N ASN A 523 -22.01 5.47 0.79
CA ASN A 523 -22.00 4.62 -0.39
C ASN A 523 -23.29 3.79 -0.49
N THR A 524 -23.79 3.59 -1.70
CA THR A 524 -25.01 2.83 -1.96
C THR A 524 -24.92 1.42 -1.36
N GLY A 525 -25.91 1.03 -0.59
CA GLY A 525 -26.00 -0.27 0.08
C GLY A 525 -25.43 -0.31 1.51
N TRP A 526 -24.84 0.81 1.98
CA TRP A 526 -24.28 0.94 3.34
C TRP A 526 -25.10 1.84 4.25
#